data_f61cfe83739048a9290ccad75bbdd7a7
#
_entry.id   f61cfe83739048a9290ccad75bbdd7a7
#
_cell.length_a   1.000
_cell.length_b   1.000
_cell.length_c   1.000
_cell.angle_alpha   90.00
_cell.angle_beta   90.00
_cell.angle_gamma   90.00
#
_symmetry.space_group_name_H-M   'P 1'
#
loop_
_entity.id
_entity.type
_entity.pdbx_description
1 polymer ?
#
loop_
_entity_poly.entity_id
_entity_poly.type
_entity_poly.pdbx_seq_one_letter_code
_entity_poly.pdbx_strand_id
1 'polypeptide(L)'
;MANVVGTNTCVAVQDTNLVGTNTYVAVQETNIVGQDPITNEELYILKRDGSKEILSFDKILKRVKALGTETKPHLNVNYSQLVMKVVDQLYNTMPTYVIDELTAEQCASLITKHLDYGTLASRIIVSNNHKNTLASFAVTMDKLYHFKDIHGLHSPLIHKDVWELSQKNAAFFQSIIDYSRDYLLDYFGFKTLERAYLMKIGKKVVERPQHMWLRVALGIHGADLERVSETYELISQKYFTHATPTLFNAGTNHPQLSSCYLIAMEEDSVDGIYNTLKDCAKISKWAGGIGLHVHNVRAAGTHINGTNGVSNGLSPMLRVFNTTARYIDQGGGRRAGSFAIYLEPWHADIEAFLDMKKNHGDEEMRARDLFYSLWIPDLFMEKVKKDEDWCLFCPHKCPGLADCYGAAFNALYEKYRLEGKANKTVKARTLWFKILDSQMETGTPYLLYKDQANKKSNQQNLGVIKSSNLCVAPETQILTDQGYFEIK
;
A
#
# COMPACT_ATOMS: atom_id res chain seq x y z
N MET A 1 -12.66 59.39 0.44
CA MET A 1 -13.74 58.43 0.65
C MET A 1 -13.98 57.73 -0.67
N ALA A 2 -13.50 56.54 -0.86
CA ALA A 2 -13.97 55.64 -1.87
C ALA A 2 -13.54 54.20 -1.43
N ASN A 3 -14.55 53.43 -1.08
CA ASN A 3 -14.43 52.02 -0.74
C ASN A 3 -14.16 51.22 -2.02
N VAL A 4 -13.10 50.40 -2.02
CA VAL A 4 -12.94 49.33 -3.02
C VAL A 4 -13.12 48.00 -2.30
N VAL A 5 -14.20 47.32 -2.67
CA VAL A 5 -14.50 45.96 -2.28
C VAL A 5 -13.67 45.00 -3.16
N GLY A 6 -12.75 44.26 -2.55
CA GLY A 6 -12.03 43.20 -3.22
C GLY A 6 -12.83 41.91 -3.24
N THR A 7 -13.12 41.38 -4.42
CA THR A 7 -13.72 40.06 -4.63
C THR A 7 -12.65 38.98 -4.59
N ASN A 8 -12.71 38.10 -3.60
CA ASN A 8 -11.91 36.89 -3.53
C ASN A 8 -12.45 35.85 -4.53
N THR A 9 -11.66 35.49 -5.52
CA THR A 9 -11.93 34.37 -6.40
C THR A 9 -11.05 33.18 -5.99
N CYS A 10 -11.65 32.19 -5.34
CA CYS A 10 -10.98 30.92 -5.07
C CYS A 10 -11.01 30.07 -6.34
N VAL A 11 -9.85 29.75 -6.91
CA VAL A 11 -9.70 28.72 -7.92
C VAL A 11 -9.35 27.42 -7.21
N ALA A 12 -10.30 26.47 -7.20
CA ALA A 12 -10.05 25.11 -6.72
C ALA A 12 -9.40 24.31 -7.85
N VAL A 13 -8.16 23.89 -7.66
CA VAL A 13 -7.53 22.86 -8.48
C VAL A 13 -7.88 21.53 -7.84
N GLN A 14 -8.75 20.77 -8.49
CA GLN A 14 -9.01 19.37 -8.16
C GLN A 14 -7.91 18.51 -8.74
N ASP A 15 -6.99 18.06 -7.91
CA ASP A 15 -6.14 16.90 -8.23
C ASP A 15 -6.88 15.64 -7.81
N THR A 16 -7.27 14.88 -8.81
CA THR A 16 -7.85 13.54 -8.65
C THR A 16 -6.75 12.51 -8.42
N ASN A 17 -6.94 11.74 -7.34
CA ASN A 17 -6.26 10.49 -7.00
C ASN A 17 -4.86 10.58 -6.36
N LEU A 18 -4.87 10.83 -5.03
CA LEU A 18 -3.99 10.09 -4.10
C LEU A 18 -4.53 10.30 -2.68
N VAL A 19 -4.89 9.22 -2.03
CA VAL A 19 -5.38 9.16 -0.64
C VAL A 19 -4.27 9.62 0.30
N GLY A 20 -4.53 10.67 1.08
CA GLY A 20 -3.65 11.05 2.18
C GLY A 20 -3.77 12.53 2.55
N THR A 21 -4.51 12.78 3.63
CA THR A 21 -4.52 13.97 4.52
C THR A 21 -4.29 15.34 3.88
N ASN A 22 -5.40 16.07 3.70
CA ASN A 22 -5.40 17.51 3.42
C ASN A 22 -4.77 18.29 4.58
N THR A 23 -3.53 18.71 4.41
CA THR A 23 -2.95 19.80 5.20
C THR A 23 -3.01 21.05 4.33
N TYR A 24 -3.97 21.90 4.60
CA TYR A 24 -4.02 23.21 3.95
C TYR A 24 -2.84 24.04 4.47
N VAL A 25 -1.85 24.28 3.63
CA VAL A 25 -0.88 25.35 3.86
C VAL A 25 -1.47 26.59 3.20
N ALA A 26 -1.90 27.54 3.99
CA ALA A 26 -2.28 28.86 3.51
C ALA A 26 -1.02 29.54 2.95
N VAL A 27 -0.93 29.65 1.63
CA VAL A 27 0.06 30.53 1.00
C VAL A 27 -0.52 31.93 1.07
N GLN A 28 0.07 32.79 1.89
CA GLN A 28 -0.18 34.22 1.81
C GLN A 28 0.44 34.75 0.54
N GLU A 29 -0.38 35.17 -0.40
CA GLU A 29 0.05 35.99 -1.52
C GLU A 29 0.51 37.35 -0.98
N THR A 30 1.82 37.61 -1.00
CA THR A 30 2.36 38.95 -0.83
C THR A 30 2.26 39.66 -2.18
N ASN A 31 1.48 40.73 -2.19
CA ASN A 31 1.39 41.66 -3.32
C ASN A 31 2.78 42.16 -3.72
N ILE A 32 3.20 41.86 -4.94
CA ILE A 32 4.36 42.51 -5.55
C ILE A 32 3.89 43.84 -6.12
N VAL A 33 4.11 44.91 -5.39
CA VAL A 33 4.09 46.28 -5.92
C VAL A 33 5.47 46.85 -5.69
N GLY A 34 6.10 47.26 -6.79
CA GLY A 34 7.33 48.06 -6.77
C GLY A 34 8.53 47.29 -7.31
N GLN A 35 8.99 47.67 -8.50
CA GLN A 35 10.33 47.42 -8.95
C GLN A 35 11.27 48.20 -8.01
N ASP A 36 11.78 47.54 -6.97
CA ASP A 36 12.94 48.04 -6.25
C ASP A 36 14.20 47.82 -7.11
N PRO A 37 15.19 48.72 -7.02
CA PRO A 37 16.42 48.60 -7.77
C PRO A 37 17.10 47.28 -7.41
N ILE A 38 17.69 46.62 -8.41
CA ILE A 38 18.45 45.38 -8.26
C ILE A 38 19.50 45.58 -7.16
N THR A 39 19.17 45.32 -5.93
CA THR A 39 20.14 45.13 -4.88
C THR A 39 20.81 43.78 -5.18
N ASN A 40 22.10 43.79 -5.41
CA ASN A 40 22.95 42.61 -5.49
C ASN A 40 22.99 41.93 -4.12
N GLU A 41 21.85 41.39 -3.64
CA GLU A 41 21.81 40.60 -2.42
C GLU A 41 22.43 39.24 -2.73
N GLU A 42 23.62 39.02 -2.20
CA GLU A 42 24.29 37.73 -2.27
C GLU A 42 23.38 36.66 -1.65
N LEU A 43 22.97 35.64 -2.43
CA LEU A 43 22.22 34.50 -1.95
C LEU A 43 23.15 33.56 -1.18
N TYR A 44 22.73 33.20 0.03
CA TYR A 44 23.45 32.24 0.88
C TYR A 44 22.75 30.88 0.91
N ILE A 45 23.54 29.83 1.03
CA ILE A 45 23.05 28.44 1.27
C ILE A 45 23.45 27.98 2.66
N LEU A 46 22.65 27.10 3.25
CA LEU A 46 22.92 26.49 4.55
C LEU A 46 23.51 25.10 4.36
N LYS A 47 24.75 24.90 4.82
CA LYS A 47 25.42 23.59 4.80
C LYS A 47 24.82 22.64 5.82
N ARG A 48 25.15 21.33 5.69
CA ARG A 48 24.72 20.29 6.65
C ARG A 48 25.29 20.45 8.07
N ASP A 49 26.43 21.09 8.18
CA ASP A 49 27.09 21.45 9.44
C ASP A 49 26.53 22.74 10.09
N GLY A 50 25.54 23.38 9.44
CA GLY A 50 24.93 24.63 9.88
C GLY A 50 25.67 25.90 9.42
N SER A 51 26.81 25.79 8.76
CA SER A 51 27.54 26.97 8.24
C SER A 51 26.83 27.57 7.01
N LYS A 52 26.96 28.90 6.84
CA LYS A 52 26.45 29.62 5.66
C LYS A 52 27.56 29.82 4.65
N GLU A 53 27.22 29.66 3.39
CA GLU A 53 28.12 29.89 2.26
C GLU A 53 27.39 30.63 1.13
N ILE A 54 28.08 31.48 0.42
CA ILE A 54 27.54 32.18 -0.77
C ILE A 54 27.18 31.14 -1.82
N LEU A 55 26.02 31.29 -2.42
CA LEU A 55 25.55 30.42 -3.52
C LEU A 55 26.53 30.48 -4.70
N SER A 56 26.98 29.32 -5.15
CA SER A 56 27.88 29.22 -6.32
C SER A 56 27.31 28.23 -7.33
N PHE A 57 27.01 28.72 -8.53
CA PHE A 57 26.61 27.90 -9.67
C PHE A 57 27.66 26.80 -9.96
N ASP A 58 28.93 27.15 -9.96
CA ASP A 58 30.03 26.23 -10.29
C ASP A 58 30.12 25.07 -9.30
N LYS A 59 29.86 25.32 -8.02
CA LYS A 59 29.86 24.25 -6.99
C LYS A 59 28.71 23.25 -7.22
N ILE A 60 27.53 23.74 -7.56
CA ILE A 60 26.38 22.89 -7.88
C ILE A 60 26.67 22.11 -9.17
N LEU A 61 27.15 22.79 -10.21
CA LEU A 61 27.50 22.16 -11.48
C LEU A 61 28.58 21.09 -11.32
N LYS A 62 29.66 21.38 -10.58
CA LYS A 62 30.73 20.41 -10.29
C LYS A 62 30.17 19.15 -9.58
N ARG A 63 29.30 19.33 -8.57
CA ARG A 63 28.67 18.20 -7.86
C ARG A 63 27.81 17.33 -8.78
N VAL A 64 26.94 17.96 -9.57
CA VAL A 64 26.02 17.23 -10.46
C VAL A 64 26.81 16.52 -11.57
N LYS A 65 27.83 17.21 -12.15
CA LYS A 65 28.69 16.63 -13.16
C LYS A 65 29.50 15.45 -12.64
N ALA A 66 30.04 15.53 -11.42
CA ALA A 66 30.78 14.43 -10.80
C ALA A 66 29.91 13.17 -10.69
N LEU A 67 28.66 13.29 -10.26
CA LEU A 67 27.72 12.15 -10.18
C LEU A 67 27.36 11.56 -11.55
N GLY A 68 27.46 12.33 -12.63
CA GLY A 68 27.19 11.85 -13.98
C GLY A 68 28.40 11.26 -14.68
N THR A 69 29.62 11.70 -14.34
CA THR A 69 30.85 11.36 -15.08
C THR A 69 31.84 10.50 -14.33
N GLU A 70 31.88 10.56 -12.99
CA GLU A 70 32.83 9.77 -12.18
C GLU A 70 32.33 8.32 -11.95
N THR A 71 31.03 8.06 -12.11
CA THR A 71 30.43 6.73 -11.97
C THR A 71 30.05 6.18 -13.36
N LYS A 72 30.40 4.93 -13.64
CA LYS A 72 30.01 4.26 -14.90
C LYS A 72 28.54 3.76 -14.81
N PRO A 73 27.80 3.79 -15.93
CA PRO A 73 28.14 4.42 -17.21
C PRO A 73 28.16 5.93 -17.09
N HIS A 74 29.00 6.59 -17.91
CA HIS A 74 28.98 8.05 -18.04
C HIS A 74 27.69 8.52 -18.69
N LEU A 75 27.06 9.55 -18.13
CA LEU A 75 25.73 10.01 -18.54
C LEU A 75 25.82 11.13 -19.58
N ASN A 76 25.01 11.05 -20.61
CA ASN A 76 24.92 12.06 -21.68
C ASN A 76 23.75 13.01 -21.41
N VAL A 77 24.00 14.03 -20.58
CA VAL A 77 23.00 15.05 -20.17
C VAL A 77 23.58 16.44 -20.26
N ASN A 78 22.73 17.44 -20.45
CA ASN A 78 23.16 18.84 -20.42
C ASN A 78 23.18 19.36 -18.97
N TYR A 79 24.30 19.16 -18.27
CA TYR A 79 24.47 19.53 -16.86
C TYR A 79 24.26 21.02 -16.60
N SER A 80 24.78 21.92 -17.51
CA SER A 80 24.65 23.36 -17.33
C SER A 80 23.20 23.82 -17.40
N GLN A 81 22.45 23.35 -18.40
CA GLN A 81 21.03 23.68 -18.55
C GLN A 81 20.19 23.17 -17.35
N LEU A 82 20.53 21.99 -16.84
CA LEU A 82 19.87 21.43 -15.63
C LEU A 82 20.12 22.35 -14.43
N VAL A 83 21.39 22.71 -14.17
CA VAL A 83 21.77 23.52 -13.00
C VAL A 83 21.17 24.93 -13.09
N MET A 84 21.09 25.53 -14.28
CA MET A 84 20.39 26.82 -14.47
C MET A 84 18.94 26.75 -13.99
N LYS A 85 18.19 25.71 -14.39
CA LYS A 85 16.80 25.51 -13.94
C LYS A 85 16.66 25.31 -12.43
N VAL A 86 17.67 24.73 -11.81
CA VAL A 86 17.68 24.55 -10.35
C VAL A 86 17.96 25.89 -9.67
N VAL A 87 18.94 26.64 -10.14
CA VAL A 87 19.33 27.94 -9.56
C VAL A 87 18.19 28.96 -9.59
N ASP A 88 17.38 28.96 -10.66
CA ASP A 88 16.19 29.81 -10.79
C ASP A 88 15.13 29.58 -9.70
N GLN A 89 15.18 28.45 -8.97
CA GLN A 89 14.23 28.08 -7.94
C GLN A 89 14.80 28.20 -6.52
N LEU A 90 16.05 28.65 -6.39
CA LEU A 90 16.70 28.77 -5.09
C LEU A 90 16.27 30.05 -4.37
N TYR A 91 16.16 29.94 -3.07
CA TYR A 91 15.90 31.07 -2.16
C TYR A 91 17.01 31.21 -1.12
N ASN A 92 17.11 32.40 -0.50
CA ASN A 92 18.16 32.68 0.47
C ASN A 92 18.09 31.72 1.68
N THR A 93 19.26 31.23 2.11
CA THR A 93 19.44 30.24 3.20
C THR A 93 18.84 28.85 2.95
N MET A 94 18.62 28.48 1.66
CA MET A 94 18.17 27.12 1.33
C MET A 94 19.19 26.08 1.79
N PRO A 95 18.76 25.00 2.50
CA PRO A 95 19.67 23.92 2.90
C PRO A 95 20.20 23.14 1.69
N THR A 96 21.49 22.76 1.72
CA THR A 96 22.10 22.02 0.60
C THR A 96 21.49 20.66 0.34
N TYR A 97 20.87 19.99 1.33
CA TYR A 97 20.14 18.73 1.10
C TYR A 97 18.85 18.95 0.29
N VAL A 98 18.19 20.10 0.45
CA VAL A 98 17.01 20.48 -0.34
C VAL A 98 17.41 20.80 -1.78
N ILE A 99 18.58 21.44 -1.99
CA ILE A 99 19.13 21.67 -3.34
C ILE A 99 19.37 20.35 -4.07
N ASP A 100 19.93 19.32 -3.37
CA ASP A 100 20.09 17.99 -3.95
C ASP A 100 18.73 17.37 -4.31
N GLU A 101 17.69 17.50 -3.46
CA GLU A 101 16.32 17.01 -3.71
C GLU A 101 15.71 17.70 -4.94
N LEU A 102 15.74 19.03 -4.98
CA LEU A 102 15.23 19.81 -6.11
C LEU A 102 15.96 19.45 -7.42
N THR A 103 17.29 19.25 -7.36
CA THR A 103 18.06 18.84 -8.53
C THR A 103 17.64 17.45 -9.03
N ALA A 104 17.41 16.50 -8.12
CA ALA A 104 16.92 15.17 -8.48
C ALA A 104 15.50 15.21 -9.09
N GLU A 105 14.61 16.05 -8.56
CA GLU A 105 13.25 16.25 -9.11
C GLU A 105 13.30 16.87 -10.52
N GLN A 106 14.15 17.88 -10.74
CA GLN A 106 14.35 18.47 -12.07
C GLN A 106 14.93 17.46 -13.07
N CYS A 107 15.84 16.57 -12.64
CA CYS A 107 16.30 15.45 -13.46
C CYS A 107 15.16 14.49 -13.78
N ALA A 108 14.38 14.09 -12.79
CA ALA A 108 13.28 13.16 -12.97
C ALA A 108 12.22 13.70 -13.96
N SER A 109 11.92 14.99 -13.93
CA SER A 109 11.01 15.64 -14.90
C SER A 109 11.53 15.61 -16.35
N LEU A 110 12.81 15.41 -16.55
CA LEU A 110 13.46 15.38 -17.87
C LEU A 110 13.68 13.96 -18.43
N ILE A 111 13.20 12.92 -17.75
CA ILE A 111 13.32 11.50 -18.19
C ILE A 111 12.75 11.31 -19.61
N THR A 112 11.67 12.00 -19.94
CA THR A 112 11.03 11.93 -21.27
C THR A 112 11.91 12.50 -22.39
N LYS A 113 12.92 13.31 -22.07
CA LYS A 113 13.88 13.84 -23.04
C LYS A 113 15.05 12.91 -23.28
N HIS A 114 15.58 12.31 -22.19
CA HIS A 114 16.66 11.32 -22.24
C HIS A 114 16.68 10.48 -20.97
N LEU A 115 16.85 9.15 -21.10
CA LEU A 115 16.83 8.21 -19.96
C LEU A 115 17.92 8.48 -18.93
N ASP A 116 19.07 9.02 -19.35
CA ASP A 116 20.19 9.33 -18.46
C ASP A 116 19.83 10.36 -17.38
N TYR A 117 18.83 11.21 -17.61
CA TYR A 117 18.32 12.11 -16.56
C TYR A 117 17.71 11.31 -15.40
N GLY A 118 17.03 10.19 -15.67
CA GLY A 118 16.52 9.30 -14.63
C GLY A 118 17.62 8.67 -13.79
N THR A 119 18.68 8.20 -14.44
CA THR A 119 19.87 7.66 -13.77
C THR A 119 20.58 8.73 -12.94
N LEU A 120 20.70 9.96 -13.46
CA LEU A 120 21.29 11.08 -12.73
C LEU A 120 20.43 11.45 -11.50
N ALA A 121 19.10 11.48 -11.64
CA ALA A 121 18.18 11.73 -10.53
C ALA A 121 18.37 10.73 -9.39
N SER A 122 18.48 9.44 -9.74
CA SER A 122 18.79 8.37 -8.78
C SER A 122 20.12 8.60 -8.08
N ARG A 123 21.19 8.86 -8.82
CA ARG A 123 22.53 9.09 -8.24
C ARG A 123 22.55 10.28 -7.29
N ILE A 124 21.85 11.35 -7.61
CA ILE A 124 21.76 12.55 -6.76
C ILE A 124 21.04 12.22 -5.46
N ILE A 125 19.86 11.61 -5.52
CA ILE A 125 19.04 11.36 -4.33
C ILE A 125 19.67 10.32 -3.40
N VAL A 126 20.28 9.25 -3.94
CA VAL A 126 21.02 8.25 -3.15
C VAL A 126 22.21 8.91 -2.46
N SER A 127 23.02 9.69 -3.21
CA SER A 127 24.15 10.43 -2.64
C SER A 127 23.70 11.44 -1.57
N ASN A 128 22.53 12.07 -1.74
CA ASN A 128 21.94 12.94 -0.72
C ASN A 128 21.60 12.16 0.56
N ASN A 129 20.95 11.01 0.43
CA ASN A 129 20.65 10.13 1.58
C ASN A 129 21.95 9.70 2.31
N HIS A 130 22.98 9.26 1.58
CA HIS A 130 24.26 8.88 2.17
C HIS A 130 24.94 10.01 2.96
N LYS A 131 24.78 11.25 2.52
CA LYS A 131 25.31 12.43 3.24
C LYS A 131 24.47 12.82 4.46
N ASN A 132 23.20 12.45 4.48
CA ASN A 132 22.27 12.77 5.57
C ASN A 132 22.18 11.66 6.62
N THR A 133 22.75 10.47 6.35
CA THR A 133 22.67 9.27 7.19
C THR A 133 24.05 8.76 7.59
N LEU A 134 24.08 7.95 8.65
CA LEU A 134 25.33 7.32 9.08
C LEU A 134 25.70 6.13 8.20
N ALA A 135 27.01 5.91 8.03
CA ALA A 135 27.51 4.76 7.28
C ALA A 135 27.56 3.46 8.11
N SER A 136 27.56 3.55 9.44
CA SER A 136 27.61 2.36 10.30
C SER A 136 26.21 1.82 10.58
N PHE A 137 26.01 0.54 10.26
CA PHE A 137 24.77 -0.18 10.57
C PHE A 137 24.56 -0.27 12.09
N ALA A 138 25.57 -0.70 12.85
CA ALA A 138 25.46 -0.86 14.29
C ALA A 138 25.10 0.47 14.99
N VAL A 139 25.72 1.59 14.61
CA VAL A 139 25.39 2.91 15.17
C VAL A 139 23.98 3.35 14.78
N THR A 140 23.50 3.00 13.59
CA THR A 140 22.12 3.28 13.18
C THR A 140 21.13 2.48 14.02
N MET A 141 21.38 1.19 14.24
CA MET A 141 20.55 0.35 15.12
C MET A 141 20.57 0.84 16.56
N ASP A 142 21.72 1.29 17.08
CA ASP A 142 21.84 1.88 18.41
C ASP A 142 20.94 3.12 18.57
N LYS A 143 20.94 4.02 17.60
CA LYS A 143 20.04 5.18 17.60
C LYS A 143 18.56 4.83 17.57
N LEU A 144 18.19 3.78 16.83
CA LEU A 144 16.79 3.33 16.73
C LEU A 144 16.35 2.65 18.03
N TYR A 145 17.24 1.92 18.69
CA TYR A 145 16.93 1.25 19.96
C TYR A 145 16.83 2.24 21.13
N HIS A 146 17.74 3.21 21.23
CA HIS A 146 17.74 4.21 22.28
C HIS A 146 16.86 5.44 21.98
N PHE A 147 15.94 5.32 21.02
CA PHE A 147 14.98 6.36 20.71
C PHE A 147 14.11 6.69 21.94
N LYS A 148 13.88 7.98 22.15
CA LYS A 148 12.98 8.52 23.17
C LYS A 148 11.80 9.24 22.48
N ASP A 149 10.63 9.03 23.02
CA ASP A 149 9.41 9.71 22.55
C ASP A 149 9.39 11.21 22.93
N ILE A 150 8.29 11.88 22.61
CA ILE A 150 8.09 13.31 22.90
C ILE A 150 8.10 13.64 24.42
N HIS A 151 7.92 12.63 25.27
CA HIS A 151 7.95 12.75 26.74
C HIS A 151 9.32 12.37 27.32
N GLY A 152 10.31 12.03 26.47
CA GLY A 152 11.63 11.59 26.88
C GLY A 152 11.70 10.14 27.37
N LEU A 153 10.62 9.39 27.26
CA LEU A 153 10.56 7.98 27.65
C LEU A 153 11.20 7.10 26.57
N HIS A 154 11.90 6.05 27.02
CA HIS A 154 12.51 5.06 26.12
C HIS A 154 11.41 4.35 25.31
N SER A 155 11.44 4.51 23.98
CA SER A 155 10.45 3.99 23.05
C SER A 155 11.15 3.39 21.83
N PRO A 156 11.77 2.20 21.97
CA PRO A 156 12.64 1.62 20.95
C PRO A 156 11.86 1.31 19.67
N LEU A 157 12.42 1.67 18.53
CA LEU A 157 11.84 1.44 17.21
C LEU A 157 12.19 0.05 16.64
N ILE A 158 13.20 -0.60 17.21
CA ILE A 158 13.63 -1.97 16.88
C ILE A 158 13.64 -2.86 18.11
N HIS A 159 13.56 -4.17 17.88
CA HIS A 159 13.59 -5.16 18.96
C HIS A 159 14.98 -5.24 19.62
N LYS A 160 14.99 -5.54 20.92
CA LYS A 160 16.22 -5.65 21.71
C LYS A 160 17.21 -6.64 21.11
N ASP A 161 16.76 -7.82 20.71
CA ASP A 161 17.63 -8.86 20.15
C ASP A 161 18.32 -8.40 18.86
N VAL A 162 17.62 -7.64 18.00
CA VAL A 162 18.21 -7.07 16.77
C VAL A 162 19.30 -6.06 17.12
N TRP A 163 19.06 -5.23 18.14
CA TRP A 163 20.07 -4.30 18.63
C TRP A 163 21.28 -5.04 19.18
N GLU A 164 21.10 -5.99 20.12
CA GLU A 164 22.19 -6.77 20.73
C GLU A 164 23.03 -7.51 19.68
N LEU A 165 22.37 -8.20 18.72
CA LEU A 165 23.05 -8.89 17.63
C LEU A 165 23.81 -7.92 16.73
N SER A 166 23.23 -6.75 16.45
CA SER A 166 23.88 -5.73 15.62
C SER A 166 25.16 -5.16 16.26
N GLN A 167 25.17 -5.00 17.61
CA GLN A 167 26.34 -4.53 18.34
C GLN A 167 27.39 -5.62 18.44
N LYS A 168 26.99 -6.84 18.81
CA LYS A 168 27.89 -7.99 18.97
C LYS A 168 28.64 -8.34 17.67
N ASN A 169 27.99 -8.23 16.54
CA ASN A 169 28.51 -8.61 15.23
C ASN A 169 28.78 -7.40 14.32
N ALA A 170 29.05 -6.22 14.90
CA ALA A 170 29.18 -4.97 14.16
C ALA A 170 30.20 -5.03 13.00
N ALA A 171 31.39 -5.62 13.25
CA ALA A 171 32.45 -5.77 12.25
C ALA A 171 32.00 -6.68 11.09
N PHE A 172 31.34 -7.81 11.39
CA PHE A 172 30.80 -8.72 10.39
C PHE A 172 29.76 -8.02 9.50
N PHE A 173 28.75 -7.39 10.09
CA PHE A 173 27.73 -6.70 9.31
C PHE A 173 28.29 -5.58 8.46
N GLN A 174 29.28 -4.83 9.00
CA GLN A 174 29.91 -3.77 8.22
C GLN A 174 30.71 -4.31 7.03
N SER A 175 31.26 -5.53 7.13
CA SER A 175 32.05 -6.15 6.06
C SER A 175 31.19 -6.69 4.91
N ILE A 176 29.93 -7.09 5.17
CA ILE A 176 29.03 -7.63 4.12
C ILE A 176 28.21 -6.55 3.43
N ILE A 177 28.10 -5.33 4.02
CA ILE A 177 27.31 -4.26 3.43
C ILE A 177 28.05 -3.64 2.22
N ASP A 178 27.36 -3.61 1.08
CA ASP A 178 27.81 -2.92 -0.12
C ASP A 178 26.88 -1.72 -0.45
N TYR A 179 27.29 -0.53 -0.03
CA TYR A 179 26.52 0.70 -0.28
C TYR A 179 26.41 1.11 -1.75
N SER A 180 27.23 0.53 -2.64
CA SER A 180 27.12 0.79 -4.08
C SER A 180 25.80 0.25 -4.64
N ARG A 181 25.20 -0.77 -4.00
CA ARG A 181 23.92 -1.36 -4.38
C ARG A 181 22.74 -0.43 -4.18
N ASP A 182 22.86 0.64 -3.36
CA ASP A 182 21.81 1.66 -3.28
C ASP A 182 21.58 2.35 -4.63
N TYR A 183 22.62 2.44 -5.48
CA TYR A 183 22.53 3.01 -6.83
C TYR A 183 21.85 2.09 -7.87
N LEU A 184 21.47 0.85 -7.49
CA LEU A 184 20.59 0.00 -8.29
C LEU A 184 19.13 0.45 -8.26
N LEU A 185 18.76 1.29 -7.31
CA LEU A 185 17.42 1.87 -7.20
C LEU A 185 17.28 3.02 -8.19
N ASP A 186 16.15 3.09 -8.89
CA ASP A 186 15.80 4.29 -9.65
C ASP A 186 15.29 5.40 -8.72
N TYR A 187 15.05 6.59 -9.28
CA TYR A 187 14.58 7.73 -8.50
C TYR A 187 13.25 7.46 -7.79
N PHE A 188 12.27 6.87 -8.49
CA PHE A 188 10.95 6.61 -7.93
C PHE A 188 10.97 5.49 -6.88
N GLY A 189 11.73 4.44 -7.12
CA GLY A 189 11.97 3.38 -6.16
C GLY A 189 12.62 3.89 -4.89
N PHE A 190 13.67 4.71 -5.01
CA PHE A 190 14.32 5.34 -3.88
C PHE A 190 13.37 6.26 -3.09
N LYS A 191 12.63 7.15 -3.77
CA LYS A 191 11.66 8.05 -3.12
C LYS A 191 10.53 7.28 -2.45
N THR A 192 10.13 6.13 -3.00
CA THR A 192 9.15 5.24 -2.37
C THR A 192 9.69 4.66 -1.07
N LEU A 193 10.94 4.16 -1.07
CA LEU A 193 11.60 3.67 0.15
C LEU A 193 11.76 4.79 1.18
N GLU A 194 12.25 5.94 0.78
CA GLU A 194 12.45 7.10 1.66
C GLU A 194 11.15 7.58 2.30
N ARG A 195 10.07 7.66 1.53
CA ARG A 195 8.77 8.13 2.02
C ARG A 195 8.14 7.17 3.02
N ALA A 196 8.15 5.87 2.71
CA ALA A 196 7.30 4.90 3.40
C ALA A 196 8.05 3.82 4.19
N TYR A 197 9.27 3.43 3.80
CA TYR A 197 9.90 2.21 4.31
C TYR A 197 11.10 2.45 5.24
N LEU A 198 11.96 3.40 4.91
CA LEU A 198 13.15 3.68 5.71
C LEU A 198 12.76 4.24 7.08
N MET A 199 13.41 3.76 8.13
CA MET A 199 13.17 4.20 9.50
C MET A 199 13.52 5.68 9.66
N LYS A 200 12.66 6.37 10.43
CA LYS A 200 12.78 7.81 10.71
C LYS A 200 12.81 8.06 12.20
N ILE A 201 13.54 9.10 12.60
CA ILE A 201 13.45 9.71 13.93
C ILE A 201 12.85 11.11 13.73
N GLY A 202 11.64 11.31 14.21
CA GLY A 202 10.83 12.47 13.83
C GLY A 202 10.54 12.47 12.32
N LYS A 203 10.92 13.55 11.64
CA LYS A 203 10.78 13.66 10.17
C LYS A 203 12.03 13.24 9.39
N LYS A 204 13.16 12.96 10.08
CA LYS A 204 14.45 12.65 9.42
C LYS A 204 14.62 11.16 9.21
N VAL A 205 14.90 10.75 7.97
CA VAL A 205 15.34 9.40 7.63
C VAL A 205 16.71 9.14 8.25
N VAL A 206 16.86 8.00 8.93
CA VAL A 206 18.11 7.57 9.57
C VAL A 206 18.69 6.29 8.96
N GLU A 207 17.88 5.50 8.31
CA GLU A 207 18.29 4.30 7.58
C GLU A 207 18.75 4.61 6.16
N ARG A 208 19.76 3.86 5.67
CA ARG A 208 20.03 3.68 4.25
C ARG A 208 19.25 2.47 3.73
N PRO A 209 18.98 2.33 2.42
CA PRO A 209 18.36 1.12 1.89
C PRO A 209 19.09 -0.16 2.32
N GLN A 210 20.43 -0.18 2.27
CA GLN A 210 21.22 -1.35 2.72
C GLN A 210 21.02 -1.66 4.20
N HIS A 211 20.85 -0.66 5.06
CA HIS A 211 20.53 -0.88 6.48
C HIS A 211 19.15 -1.51 6.66
N MET A 212 18.18 -1.08 5.87
CA MET A 212 16.83 -1.67 5.89
C MET A 212 16.87 -3.15 5.47
N TRP A 213 17.56 -3.47 4.36
CA TRP A 213 17.68 -4.86 3.89
C TRP A 213 18.32 -5.76 4.96
N LEU A 214 19.39 -5.29 5.57
CA LEU A 214 20.08 -6.04 6.62
C LEU A 214 19.25 -6.16 7.91
N ARG A 215 18.54 -5.10 8.32
CA ARG A 215 17.61 -5.15 9.46
C ARG A 215 16.49 -6.16 9.22
N VAL A 216 15.96 -6.23 8.01
CA VAL A 216 14.91 -7.18 7.63
C VAL A 216 15.46 -8.61 7.68
N ALA A 217 16.61 -8.87 7.09
CA ALA A 217 17.26 -10.19 7.14
C ALA A 217 17.53 -10.63 8.59
N LEU A 218 18.10 -9.72 9.41
CA LEU A 218 18.38 -9.98 10.83
C LEU A 218 17.10 -10.21 11.65
N GLY A 219 16.03 -9.46 11.35
CA GLY A 219 14.73 -9.61 11.99
C GLY A 219 14.01 -10.93 11.67
N ILE A 220 14.32 -11.55 10.53
CA ILE A 220 13.76 -12.84 10.11
C ILE A 220 14.57 -14.00 10.66
N HIS A 221 15.91 -13.96 10.55
CA HIS A 221 16.78 -15.08 10.83
C HIS A 221 17.47 -15.01 12.20
N GLY A 222 17.41 -13.87 12.88
CA GLY A 222 17.98 -13.72 14.23
C GLY A 222 19.49 -14.01 14.27
N ALA A 223 19.89 -14.98 15.09
CA ALA A 223 21.30 -15.33 15.32
C ALA A 223 21.94 -16.19 14.21
N ASP A 224 21.17 -16.64 13.22
CA ASP A 224 21.69 -17.40 12.07
C ASP A 224 22.33 -16.44 11.06
N LEU A 225 23.61 -16.11 11.30
CA LEU A 225 24.33 -15.11 10.50
C LEU A 225 24.57 -15.55 9.06
N GLU A 226 24.61 -16.84 8.76
CA GLU A 226 24.76 -17.36 7.41
C GLU A 226 23.50 -17.02 6.58
N ARG A 227 22.31 -17.33 7.09
CA ARG A 227 21.04 -16.99 6.44
C ARG A 227 20.79 -15.50 6.41
N VAL A 228 21.21 -14.74 7.40
CA VAL A 228 21.15 -13.27 7.37
C VAL A 228 21.97 -12.74 6.19
N SER A 229 23.19 -13.24 6.01
CA SER A 229 24.08 -12.82 4.91
C SER A 229 23.51 -13.21 3.56
N GLU A 230 23.03 -14.45 3.39
CA GLU A 230 22.40 -14.93 2.15
C GLU A 230 21.17 -14.08 1.76
N THR A 231 20.27 -13.88 2.70
CA THR A 231 19.05 -13.07 2.47
C THR A 231 19.39 -11.63 2.14
N TYR A 232 20.33 -11.01 2.87
CA TYR A 232 20.81 -9.66 2.56
C TYR A 232 21.38 -9.59 1.15
N GLU A 233 22.24 -10.55 0.77
CA GLU A 233 22.87 -10.60 -0.54
C GLU A 233 21.84 -10.62 -1.67
N LEU A 234 20.83 -11.49 -1.57
CA LEU A 234 19.78 -11.63 -2.57
C LEU A 234 18.87 -10.41 -2.66
N ILE A 235 18.43 -9.86 -1.53
CA ILE A 235 17.54 -8.66 -1.53
C ILE A 235 18.29 -7.43 -2.04
N SER A 236 19.52 -7.20 -1.57
CA SER A 236 20.29 -6.00 -1.89
C SER A 236 20.66 -5.92 -3.38
N GLN A 237 20.79 -7.05 -4.05
CA GLN A 237 21.00 -7.17 -5.48
C GLN A 237 19.70 -7.22 -6.30
N LYS A 238 18.52 -7.11 -5.66
CA LYS A 238 17.20 -7.08 -6.32
C LYS A 238 16.79 -8.42 -6.96
N TYR A 239 17.30 -9.57 -6.48
CA TYR A 239 16.79 -10.86 -6.93
C TYR A 239 15.35 -11.10 -6.46
N PHE A 240 15.00 -10.63 -5.26
CA PHE A 240 13.62 -10.59 -4.76
C PHE A 240 13.44 -9.44 -3.76
N THR A 241 12.21 -9.20 -3.35
CA THR A 241 11.87 -8.32 -2.24
C THR A 241 10.75 -8.93 -1.41
N HIS A 242 10.76 -8.67 -0.12
CA HIS A 242 9.64 -9.02 0.74
C HIS A 242 8.44 -8.08 0.53
N ALA A 243 7.27 -8.55 0.93
CA ALA A 243 6.07 -7.73 0.96
C ALA A 243 6.17 -6.60 2.00
N THR A 244 5.36 -5.57 1.81
CA THR A 244 5.33 -4.35 2.63
C THR A 244 5.33 -4.61 4.14
N PRO A 245 4.48 -5.50 4.73
CA PRO A 245 4.50 -5.73 6.18
C PRO A 245 5.82 -6.28 6.69
N THR A 246 6.47 -7.17 5.94
CA THR A 246 7.79 -7.70 6.30
C THR A 246 8.83 -6.59 6.33
N LEU A 247 8.87 -5.74 5.29
CA LEU A 247 9.81 -4.61 5.21
C LEU A 247 9.60 -3.59 6.35
N PHE A 248 8.35 -3.39 6.78
CA PHE A 248 8.04 -2.46 7.87
C PHE A 248 8.36 -3.03 9.25
N ASN A 249 7.98 -4.29 9.48
CA ASN A 249 7.86 -4.84 10.82
C ASN A 249 9.01 -5.78 11.21
N ALA A 250 9.78 -6.31 10.23
CA ALA A 250 10.91 -7.18 10.54
C ALA A 250 11.98 -6.42 11.34
N GLY A 251 12.36 -7.00 12.45
CA GLY A 251 13.31 -6.41 13.38
C GLY A 251 12.74 -5.35 14.31
N THR A 252 11.43 -5.10 14.30
CA THR A 252 10.75 -4.20 15.25
C THR A 252 10.16 -4.98 16.43
N ASN A 253 9.60 -4.25 17.42
CA ASN A 253 8.93 -4.85 18.58
C ASN A 253 7.62 -5.58 18.23
N HIS A 254 7.09 -5.38 17.02
CA HIS A 254 5.88 -6.03 16.53
C HIS A 254 6.16 -6.69 15.17
N PRO A 255 6.81 -7.88 15.16
CA PRO A 255 7.27 -8.54 13.96
C PRO A 255 6.12 -9.24 13.22
N GLN A 256 5.08 -8.50 12.85
CA GLN A 256 4.01 -9.00 12.01
C GLN A 256 4.52 -9.00 10.56
N LEU A 257 4.79 -10.19 9.99
CA LEU A 257 5.46 -10.35 8.70
C LEU A 257 4.50 -10.76 7.57
N SER A 258 3.29 -11.24 7.89
CA SER A 258 2.32 -11.65 6.89
C SER A 258 1.66 -10.44 6.21
N SER A 259 1.56 -10.48 4.88
CA SER A 259 0.94 -9.40 4.11
C SER A 259 -0.55 -9.59 3.90
N CYS A 260 -1.03 -10.84 3.93
CA CYS A 260 -2.36 -11.22 3.48
C CYS A 260 -3.04 -12.17 4.45
N TYR A 261 -4.30 -11.88 4.75
CA TYR A 261 -5.13 -12.64 5.65
C TYR A 261 -6.46 -12.96 5.00
N LEU A 262 -6.90 -14.21 5.15
CA LEU A 262 -8.26 -14.62 4.84
C LEU A 262 -9.04 -14.72 6.15
N ILE A 263 -10.13 -13.97 6.24
CA ILE A 263 -10.98 -13.91 7.41
C ILE A 263 -12.38 -14.41 7.04
N ALA A 264 -12.89 -15.31 7.83
CA ALA A 264 -14.29 -15.72 7.76
C ALA A 264 -15.15 -14.76 8.60
N MET A 265 -16.30 -14.35 8.08
CA MET A 265 -17.36 -13.80 8.92
C MET A 265 -17.78 -14.90 9.93
N GLU A 266 -17.67 -14.62 11.23
CA GLU A 266 -17.93 -15.63 12.27
C GLU A 266 -19.36 -16.14 12.18
N GLU A 267 -20.33 -15.27 12.48
CA GLU A 267 -21.75 -15.60 12.45
C GLU A 267 -22.58 -14.42 11.96
N ASP A 268 -23.82 -14.72 11.56
CA ASP A 268 -24.84 -13.72 11.25
C ASP A 268 -25.50 -13.20 12.54
N SER A 269 -24.69 -12.64 13.43
CA SER A 269 -25.06 -12.03 14.71
C SER A 269 -24.32 -10.74 14.94
N VAL A 270 -24.77 -9.89 15.85
CA VAL A 270 -24.06 -8.65 16.21
C VAL A 270 -22.65 -9.00 16.73
N ASP A 271 -22.53 -9.98 17.61
CA ASP A 271 -21.25 -10.38 18.18
C ASP A 271 -20.31 -10.93 17.11
N GLY A 272 -20.76 -11.82 16.23
CA GLY A 272 -19.96 -12.38 15.15
C GLY A 272 -19.47 -11.32 14.16
N ILE A 273 -20.36 -10.40 13.75
CA ILE A 273 -20.00 -9.29 12.84
C ILE A 273 -18.97 -8.35 13.47
N TYR A 274 -19.18 -7.93 14.73
CA TYR A 274 -18.27 -7.00 15.41
C TYR A 274 -16.96 -7.65 15.86
N ASN A 275 -16.95 -8.94 16.21
CA ASN A 275 -15.71 -9.68 16.43
C ASN A 275 -14.86 -9.75 15.17
N THR A 276 -15.49 -10.10 14.05
CA THR A 276 -14.82 -10.09 12.73
C THR A 276 -14.27 -8.70 12.40
N LEU A 277 -15.05 -7.64 12.63
CA LEU A 277 -14.60 -6.25 12.42
C LEU A 277 -13.40 -5.89 13.30
N LYS A 278 -13.42 -6.29 14.58
CA LYS A 278 -12.32 -6.09 15.53
C LYS A 278 -11.02 -6.74 15.03
N ASP A 279 -11.12 -7.96 14.52
CA ASP A 279 -9.95 -8.67 14.00
C ASP A 279 -9.44 -8.06 12.69
N CYS A 280 -10.33 -7.63 11.81
CA CYS A 280 -9.97 -6.82 10.63
C CYS A 280 -9.22 -5.55 11.05
N ALA A 281 -9.70 -4.81 12.06
CA ALA A 281 -9.06 -3.61 12.55
C ALA A 281 -7.65 -3.87 13.12
N LYS A 282 -7.47 -4.95 13.89
CA LYS A 282 -6.16 -5.35 14.43
C LYS A 282 -5.15 -5.69 13.35
N ILE A 283 -5.57 -6.45 12.33
CA ILE A 283 -4.71 -6.83 11.20
C ILE A 283 -4.35 -5.59 10.37
N SER A 284 -5.33 -4.75 10.08
CA SER A 284 -5.14 -3.51 9.31
C SER A 284 -4.15 -2.56 9.99
N LYS A 285 -4.18 -2.45 11.32
CA LYS A 285 -3.24 -1.62 12.09
C LYS A 285 -1.76 -1.95 11.78
N TRP A 286 -1.45 -3.20 11.45
CA TRP A 286 -0.09 -3.69 11.19
C TRP A 286 0.19 -3.91 9.69
N ALA A 287 -0.53 -3.20 8.84
CA ALA A 287 -0.36 -3.21 7.38
C ALA A 287 -0.71 -4.56 6.70
N GLY A 288 -1.50 -5.42 7.34
CA GLY A 288 -2.04 -6.63 6.73
C GLY A 288 -3.20 -6.32 5.79
N GLY A 289 -3.18 -6.86 4.58
CA GLY A 289 -4.32 -6.87 3.66
C GLY A 289 -5.32 -7.97 4.03
N ILE A 290 -6.61 -7.73 3.84
CA ILE A 290 -7.67 -8.62 4.30
C ILE A 290 -8.55 -9.05 3.14
N GLY A 291 -8.80 -10.36 3.02
CA GLY A 291 -9.87 -10.94 2.22
C GLY A 291 -10.95 -11.46 3.15
N LEU A 292 -12.13 -10.83 3.15
CA LEU A 292 -13.26 -11.15 4.00
C LEU A 292 -14.44 -11.61 3.16
N HIS A 293 -15.02 -12.76 3.46
CA HIS A 293 -16.31 -13.16 2.87
C HIS A 293 -17.49 -12.76 3.75
N VAL A 294 -18.61 -12.42 3.10
CA VAL A 294 -19.87 -12.03 3.77
C VAL A 294 -21.07 -12.87 3.28
N HIS A 295 -20.80 -14.03 2.69
CA HIS A 295 -21.82 -14.89 2.08
C HIS A 295 -22.89 -15.40 3.05
N ASN A 296 -22.55 -15.53 4.33
CA ASN A 296 -23.40 -16.09 5.39
C ASN A 296 -24.25 -15.05 6.12
N VAL A 297 -24.08 -13.75 5.83
CA VAL A 297 -24.88 -12.70 6.44
C VAL A 297 -26.24 -12.61 5.75
N ARG A 298 -27.32 -12.57 6.52
CA ARG A 298 -28.70 -12.54 5.99
C ARG A 298 -28.96 -11.32 5.11
N ALA A 299 -29.76 -11.52 4.07
CA ALA A 299 -30.13 -10.47 3.14
C ALA A 299 -31.12 -9.45 3.74
N ALA A 300 -31.22 -8.30 3.12
CA ALA A 300 -32.21 -7.26 3.41
C ALA A 300 -33.63 -7.82 3.36
N GLY A 301 -34.51 -7.33 4.26
CA GLY A 301 -35.89 -7.77 4.39
C GLY A 301 -36.09 -9.13 5.07
N THR A 302 -35.01 -9.81 5.51
CA THR A 302 -35.12 -11.07 6.24
C THR A 302 -35.54 -10.79 7.68
N HIS A 303 -36.56 -11.55 8.17
CA HIS A 303 -37.07 -11.43 9.53
C HIS A 303 -35.98 -11.69 10.58
N ILE A 304 -35.98 -10.91 11.65
CA ILE A 304 -35.09 -11.04 12.81
C ILE A 304 -35.90 -11.60 13.98
N ASN A 305 -35.55 -12.82 14.38
CA ASN A 305 -36.18 -13.44 15.53
C ASN A 305 -35.92 -12.63 16.82
N GLY A 306 -36.95 -12.52 17.66
CA GLY A 306 -36.88 -11.85 18.96
C GLY A 306 -37.14 -10.35 18.94
N THR A 307 -36.90 -9.63 17.85
CA THR A 307 -37.22 -8.19 17.72
C THR A 307 -38.44 -7.92 16.84
N ASN A 308 -38.94 -8.93 16.13
CA ASN A 308 -39.98 -8.81 15.10
C ASN A 308 -39.66 -7.76 14.01
N GLY A 309 -38.39 -7.42 13.85
CA GLY A 309 -37.87 -6.51 12.81
C GLY A 309 -37.41 -7.25 11.57
N VAL A 310 -36.88 -6.49 10.62
CA VAL A 310 -36.28 -7.02 9.40
C VAL A 310 -34.83 -6.55 9.26
N SER A 311 -34.01 -7.39 8.66
CA SER A 311 -32.61 -7.07 8.37
C SER A 311 -32.50 -5.95 7.33
N ASN A 312 -31.54 -5.06 7.55
CA ASN A 312 -31.15 -4.03 6.56
C ASN A 312 -30.16 -4.55 5.50
N GLY A 313 -29.72 -5.83 5.62
CA GLY A 313 -28.82 -6.48 4.67
C GLY A 313 -27.36 -6.04 4.75
N LEU A 314 -26.62 -6.30 3.66
CA LEU A 314 -25.18 -6.10 3.60
C LEU A 314 -24.76 -4.62 3.57
N SER A 315 -25.51 -3.72 2.92
CA SER A 315 -25.05 -2.36 2.67
C SER A 315 -24.74 -1.57 3.94
N PRO A 316 -25.61 -1.46 4.96
CA PRO A 316 -25.30 -0.74 6.19
C PRO A 316 -24.16 -1.38 6.97
N MET A 317 -24.08 -2.72 7.00
CA MET A 317 -23.00 -3.45 7.64
C MET A 317 -21.66 -3.09 6.99
N LEU A 318 -21.55 -3.16 5.67
CA LEU A 318 -20.33 -2.86 4.95
C LEU A 318 -19.89 -1.39 5.10
N ARG A 319 -20.79 -0.46 5.34
CA ARG A 319 -20.43 0.94 5.70
C ARG A 319 -19.64 1.02 7.00
N VAL A 320 -19.96 0.19 7.99
CA VAL A 320 -19.20 0.13 9.25
C VAL A 320 -17.78 -0.36 8.95
N PHE A 321 -17.63 -1.41 8.15
CA PHE A 321 -16.31 -1.89 7.70
C PHE A 321 -15.54 -0.84 6.91
N ASN A 322 -16.22 -0.10 6.02
CA ASN A 322 -15.64 1.00 5.25
C ASN A 322 -15.08 2.11 6.14
N THR A 323 -15.88 2.55 7.11
CA THR A 323 -15.46 3.61 8.05
C THR A 323 -14.31 3.13 8.93
N THR A 324 -14.33 1.87 9.36
CA THR A 324 -13.24 1.26 10.12
C THR A 324 -11.96 1.18 9.30
N ALA A 325 -12.03 0.77 8.03
CA ALA A 325 -10.87 0.72 7.13
C ALA A 325 -10.20 2.10 6.97
N ARG A 326 -11.01 3.17 6.91
CA ARG A 326 -10.52 4.56 6.86
C ARG A 326 -9.93 5.03 8.18
N TYR A 327 -10.58 4.67 9.31
CA TYR A 327 -10.16 5.12 10.63
C TYR A 327 -8.85 4.47 11.10
N ILE A 328 -8.67 3.17 10.83
CA ILE A 328 -7.48 2.45 11.26
C ILE A 328 -6.31 2.80 10.35
N ASP A 329 -5.50 3.74 10.80
CA ASP A 329 -4.24 4.09 10.14
C ASP A 329 -3.20 2.97 10.37
N GLN A 330 -2.56 2.59 9.29
CA GLN A 330 -1.58 1.52 9.28
C GLN A 330 -0.19 2.06 9.62
N GLY A 331 0.13 2.05 10.91
CA GLY A 331 1.49 2.35 11.37
C GLY A 331 1.95 3.77 11.09
N GLY A 332 1.13 4.78 11.39
CA GLY A 332 1.49 6.19 11.30
C GLY A 332 1.50 6.75 9.88
N GLY A 333 0.46 6.48 9.08
CA GLY A 333 0.28 7.06 7.74
C GLY A 333 1.11 6.40 6.63
N ARG A 334 1.64 5.20 6.86
CA ARG A 334 2.48 4.50 5.87
C ARG A 334 1.66 3.84 4.76
N ARG A 335 0.49 3.28 5.07
CA ARG A 335 -0.39 2.59 4.11
C ARG A 335 -1.83 2.58 4.61
N ALA A 336 -2.80 2.94 3.76
CA ALA A 336 -4.23 2.86 4.07
C ALA A 336 -4.72 1.42 4.20
N GLY A 337 -5.74 1.17 5.03
CA GLY A 337 -6.38 -0.12 5.20
C GLY A 337 -6.95 -0.67 3.88
N SER A 338 -6.83 -1.98 3.65
CA SER A 338 -7.29 -2.63 2.43
C SER A 338 -8.11 -3.86 2.78
N PHE A 339 -9.45 -3.77 2.64
CA PHE A 339 -10.38 -4.85 2.87
C PHE A 339 -11.02 -5.25 1.53
N ALA A 340 -10.72 -6.48 1.08
CA ALA A 340 -11.37 -7.08 -0.06
C ALA A 340 -12.57 -7.90 0.42
N ILE A 341 -13.77 -7.49 0.02
CA ILE A 341 -15.04 -8.10 0.42
C ILE A 341 -15.53 -9.03 -0.68
N TYR A 342 -15.80 -10.27 -0.30
CA TYR A 342 -16.22 -11.33 -1.21
C TYR A 342 -17.68 -11.69 -1.02
N LEU A 343 -18.44 -11.73 -2.12
CA LEU A 343 -19.80 -12.20 -2.17
C LEU A 343 -20.01 -13.21 -3.30
N GLU A 344 -20.84 -14.24 -3.06
CA GLU A 344 -21.25 -15.15 -4.11
C GLU A 344 -22.47 -14.62 -4.86
N PRO A 345 -22.57 -14.82 -6.19
CA PRO A 345 -23.63 -14.22 -7.01
C PRO A 345 -25.06 -14.78 -6.75
N TRP A 346 -25.20 -15.82 -5.95
CA TRP A 346 -26.50 -16.32 -5.52
C TRP A 346 -27.10 -15.57 -4.32
N HIS A 347 -26.35 -14.69 -3.67
CA HIS A 347 -26.84 -13.93 -2.51
C HIS A 347 -27.91 -12.91 -2.93
N ALA A 348 -28.98 -12.79 -2.13
CA ALA A 348 -30.11 -11.93 -2.50
C ALA A 348 -29.76 -10.44 -2.60
N ASP A 349 -28.74 -9.97 -1.87
CA ASP A 349 -28.28 -8.58 -1.91
C ASP A 349 -27.22 -8.32 -3.00
N ILE A 350 -27.03 -9.23 -3.97
CA ILE A 350 -25.98 -9.09 -4.99
C ILE A 350 -26.08 -7.79 -5.79
N GLU A 351 -27.30 -7.35 -6.14
CA GLU A 351 -27.48 -6.12 -6.91
C GLU A 351 -27.06 -4.89 -6.10
N ALA A 352 -27.44 -4.81 -4.82
CA ALA A 352 -26.99 -3.74 -3.92
C ALA A 352 -25.46 -3.77 -3.71
N PHE A 353 -24.86 -4.96 -3.62
CA PHE A 353 -23.41 -5.13 -3.51
C PHE A 353 -22.66 -4.58 -4.74
N LEU A 354 -23.17 -4.79 -5.95
CA LEU A 354 -22.59 -4.25 -7.18
C LEU A 354 -22.64 -2.72 -7.24
N ASP A 355 -23.59 -2.10 -6.54
CA ASP A 355 -23.76 -0.65 -6.51
C ASP A 355 -22.93 0.05 -5.44
N MET A 356 -22.31 -0.68 -4.52
CA MET A 356 -21.61 -0.12 -3.34
C MET A 356 -20.51 0.90 -3.66
N LYS A 357 -19.86 0.80 -4.84
CA LYS A 357 -18.73 1.66 -5.24
C LYS A 357 -19.13 2.72 -6.27
N LYS A 358 -20.37 2.74 -6.73
CA LYS A 358 -20.82 3.73 -7.72
C LYS A 358 -20.69 5.16 -7.22
N ASN A 359 -20.36 6.08 -8.14
CA ASN A 359 -20.15 7.50 -7.85
C ASN A 359 -21.45 8.30 -7.72
N HIS A 360 -22.59 7.70 -8.00
CA HIS A 360 -23.92 8.32 -7.97
C HIS A 360 -24.89 7.51 -7.12
N GLY A 361 -26.06 8.07 -6.82
CA GLY A 361 -27.09 7.45 -6.02
C GLY A 361 -27.01 7.82 -4.54
N ASP A 362 -27.73 7.09 -3.69
CA ASP A 362 -27.81 7.35 -2.26
C ASP A 362 -26.48 7.04 -1.56
N GLU A 363 -25.86 8.05 -0.96
CA GLU A 363 -24.58 7.92 -0.22
C GLU A 363 -24.69 6.97 0.99
N GLU A 364 -25.88 6.85 1.59
CA GLU A 364 -26.12 5.92 2.69
C GLU A 364 -25.99 4.45 2.25
N MET A 365 -26.09 4.20 0.94
CA MET A 365 -25.96 2.87 0.34
C MET A 365 -24.57 2.66 -0.31
N ARG A 366 -23.56 3.47 0.01
CA ARG A 366 -22.22 3.40 -0.57
C ARG A 366 -21.15 3.10 0.46
N ALA A 367 -20.13 2.35 0.04
CA ALA A 367 -18.93 2.03 0.84
C ALA A 367 -17.73 1.92 -0.11
N ARG A 368 -17.23 3.06 -0.60
CA ARG A 368 -16.31 3.16 -1.75
C ARG A 368 -14.86 2.80 -1.44
N ASP A 369 -14.46 2.83 -0.18
CA ASP A 369 -13.07 2.54 0.22
C ASP A 369 -12.78 1.03 0.33
N LEU A 370 -13.81 0.20 0.25
CA LEU A 370 -13.68 -1.26 0.22
C LEU A 370 -13.41 -1.75 -1.22
N PHE A 371 -12.77 -2.90 -1.32
CA PHE A 371 -12.54 -3.59 -2.59
C PHE A 371 -13.54 -4.73 -2.72
N TYR A 372 -14.30 -4.74 -3.80
CA TYR A 372 -15.38 -5.71 -4.01
C TYR A 372 -14.94 -6.82 -4.94
N SER A 373 -15.33 -8.05 -4.60
CA SER A 373 -14.99 -9.27 -5.35
C SER A 373 -16.14 -10.24 -5.38
N LEU A 374 -16.29 -10.96 -6.46
CA LEU A 374 -17.24 -12.06 -6.57
C LEU A 374 -16.53 -13.40 -6.49
N TRP A 375 -17.10 -14.31 -5.70
CA TRP A 375 -16.68 -15.70 -5.54
C TRP A 375 -17.65 -16.58 -6.32
N ILE A 376 -17.30 -16.90 -7.59
CA ILE A 376 -18.23 -17.37 -8.60
C ILE A 376 -18.19 -18.89 -8.71
N PRO A 377 -19.35 -19.61 -8.47
CA PRO A 377 -19.44 -21.03 -8.76
C PRO A 377 -19.56 -21.28 -10.26
N ASP A 378 -18.99 -22.39 -10.76
CA ASP A 378 -19.02 -22.77 -12.17
C ASP A 378 -20.46 -22.84 -12.72
N LEU A 379 -21.41 -23.30 -11.90
CA LEU A 379 -22.85 -23.35 -12.24
C LEU A 379 -23.40 -22.01 -12.70
N PHE A 380 -22.97 -20.89 -12.08
CA PHE A 380 -23.42 -19.55 -12.51
C PHE A 380 -22.97 -19.27 -13.95
N MET A 381 -21.72 -19.57 -14.28
CA MET A 381 -21.18 -19.32 -15.61
C MET A 381 -21.82 -20.24 -16.66
N GLU A 382 -22.14 -21.47 -16.30
CA GLU A 382 -22.90 -22.38 -17.17
C GLU A 382 -24.30 -21.82 -17.50
N LYS A 383 -24.99 -21.29 -16.47
CA LYS A 383 -26.31 -20.67 -16.65
C LYS A 383 -26.21 -19.35 -17.44
N VAL A 384 -25.17 -18.55 -17.27
CA VAL A 384 -24.89 -17.37 -18.11
C VAL A 384 -24.73 -17.75 -19.57
N LYS A 385 -23.96 -18.82 -19.85
CA LYS A 385 -23.74 -19.31 -21.21
C LYS A 385 -25.05 -19.76 -21.90
N LYS A 386 -25.92 -20.44 -21.12
CA LYS A 386 -27.20 -20.96 -21.64
C LYS A 386 -28.36 -19.99 -21.54
N ASP A 387 -28.16 -18.82 -20.93
CA ASP A 387 -29.19 -17.81 -20.63
C ASP A 387 -30.37 -18.35 -19.80
N GLU A 388 -30.03 -19.17 -18.81
CA GLU A 388 -30.98 -19.77 -17.88
C GLU A 388 -31.31 -18.84 -16.73
N ASP A 389 -32.35 -19.22 -15.97
CA ASP A 389 -32.76 -18.54 -14.76
C ASP A 389 -31.75 -18.78 -13.63
N TRP A 390 -31.46 -17.74 -12.86
CA TRP A 390 -30.61 -17.74 -11.69
C TRP A 390 -31.41 -17.29 -10.46
N CYS A 391 -31.46 -18.14 -9.45
CA CYS A 391 -32.17 -17.86 -8.20
C CYS A 391 -31.24 -17.16 -7.21
N LEU A 392 -31.74 -16.12 -6.57
CA LEU A 392 -31.09 -15.40 -5.49
C LEU A 392 -31.67 -15.86 -4.15
N PHE A 393 -30.80 -16.20 -3.22
CA PHE A 393 -31.16 -16.78 -1.93
C PHE A 393 -30.68 -15.92 -0.76
N CYS A 394 -31.40 -15.97 0.35
CA CYS A 394 -30.91 -15.52 1.65
C CYS A 394 -30.22 -16.69 2.35
N PRO A 395 -28.97 -16.52 2.83
CA PRO A 395 -28.25 -17.61 3.49
C PRO A 395 -28.94 -18.11 4.78
N HIS A 396 -29.70 -17.27 5.45
CA HIS A 396 -30.50 -17.67 6.62
C HIS A 396 -31.57 -18.71 6.27
N LYS A 397 -32.21 -18.57 5.10
CA LYS A 397 -33.23 -19.52 4.61
C LYS A 397 -32.63 -20.73 3.88
N CYS A 398 -31.45 -20.55 3.30
CA CYS A 398 -30.74 -21.50 2.45
C CYS A 398 -29.28 -21.68 2.94
N PRO A 399 -29.09 -22.25 4.14
CA PRO A 399 -27.77 -22.43 4.71
C PRO A 399 -26.92 -23.44 3.93
N GLY A 400 -25.58 -23.31 4.02
CA GLY A 400 -24.62 -24.28 3.47
C GLY A 400 -24.17 -24.04 2.03
N LEU A 401 -24.79 -23.12 1.27
CA LEU A 401 -24.36 -22.81 -0.11
C LEU A 401 -22.92 -22.27 -0.14
N ALA A 402 -22.49 -21.51 0.86
CA ALA A 402 -21.13 -21.03 0.97
C ALA A 402 -20.13 -22.10 1.41
N ASP A 403 -20.61 -23.21 1.98
CA ASP A 403 -19.79 -24.26 2.61
C ASP A 403 -19.47 -25.44 1.67
N CYS A 404 -19.96 -25.40 0.45
CA CYS A 404 -19.75 -26.45 -0.56
C CYS A 404 -19.43 -25.86 -1.93
N TYR A 405 -18.85 -26.67 -2.81
CA TYR A 405 -18.48 -26.30 -4.18
C TYR A 405 -18.69 -27.48 -5.15
N GLY A 406 -18.64 -27.21 -6.46
CA GLY A 406 -18.80 -28.23 -7.50
C GLY A 406 -20.15 -28.94 -7.45
N ALA A 407 -20.16 -30.25 -7.60
CA ALA A 407 -21.39 -31.06 -7.64
C ALA A 407 -22.23 -30.94 -6.36
N ALA A 408 -21.61 -30.81 -5.19
CA ALA A 408 -22.34 -30.64 -3.93
C ALA A 408 -23.06 -29.27 -3.87
N PHE A 409 -22.42 -28.21 -4.34
CA PHE A 409 -23.07 -26.90 -4.49
C PHE A 409 -24.24 -26.97 -5.46
N ASN A 410 -24.03 -27.57 -6.64
CA ASN A 410 -25.07 -27.70 -7.65
C ASN A 410 -26.32 -28.44 -7.14
N ALA A 411 -26.10 -29.54 -6.44
CA ALA A 411 -27.20 -30.31 -5.84
C ALA A 411 -27.96 -29.51 -4.78
N LEU A 412 -27.24 -28.81 -3.90
CA LEU A 412 -27.88 -28.00 -2.84
C LEU A 412 -28.61 -26.78 -3.41
N TYR A 413 -28.03 -26.11 -4.42
CA TYR A 413 -28.66 -25.00 -5.14
C TYR A 413 -29.96 -25.41 -5.81
N GLU A 414 -29.97 -26.53 -6.55
CA GLU A 414 -31.16 -27.05 -7.22
C GLU A 414 -32.22 -27.52 -6.22
N LYS A 415 -31.82 -28.14 -5.09
CA LYS A 415 -32.72 -28.45 -4.00
C LYS A 415 -33.48 -27.20 -3.54
N TYR A 416 -32.80 -26.12 -3.19
CA TYR A 416 -33.45 -24.89 -2.72
C TYR A 416 -34.29 -24.21 -3.82
N ARG A 417 -33.87 -24.30 -5.07
CA ARG A 417 -34.68 -23.83 -6.22
C ARG A 417 -36.02 -24.60 -6.33
N LEU A 418 -35.99 -25.94 -6.23
CA LEU A 418 -37.17 -26.78 -6.30
C LEU A 418 -38.09 -26.62 -5.08
N GLU A 419 -37.52 -26.34 -3.91
CA GLU A 419 -38.27 -26.02 -2.70
C GLU A 419 -38.91 -24.62 -2.72
N GLY A 420 -38.70 -23.83 -3.78
CA GLY A 420 -39.26 -22.49 -3.90
C GLY A 420 -38.73 -21.47 -2.90
N LYS A 421 -37.49 -21.65 -2.38
CA LYS A 421 -36.87 -20.81 -1.36
C LYS A 421 -36.19 -19.54 -1.92
N ALA A 422 -36.24 -19.31 -3.23
CA ALA A 422 -35.64 -18.14 -3.84
C ALA A 422 -36.34 -16.85 -3.38
N ASN A 423 -35.53 -15.84 -3.01
CA ASN A 423 -36.01 -14.49 -2.73
C ASN A 423 -36.39 -13.78 -4.05
N LYS A 424 -35.63 -14.04 -5.11
CA LYS A 424 -35.79 -13.46 -6.44
C LYS A 424 -35.20 -14.40 -7.48
N THR A 425 -35.79 -14.42 -8.67
CA THR A 425 -35.20 -15.11 -9.83
C THR A 425 -34.93 -14.10 -10.92
N VAL A 426 -33.76 -14.17 -11.52
CA VAL A 426 -33.28 -13.27 -12.58
C VAL A 426 -32.67 -14.10 -13.72
N LYS A 427 -32.55 -13.55 -14.91
CA LYS A 427 -31.73 -14.17 -15.96
C LYS A 427 -30.25 -14.08 -15.58
N ALA A 428 -29.54 -15.20 -15.60
CA ALA A 428 -28.11 -15.26 -15.27
C ALA A 428 -27.31 -14.28 -16.13
N ARG A 429 -27.62 -14.20 -17.43
CA ARG A 429 -26.96 -13.29 -18.35
C ARG A 429 -27.25 -11.81 -18.05
N THR A 430 -28.45 -11.47 -17.61
CA THR A 430 -28.76 -10.10 -17.18
C THR A 430 -27.95 -9.70 -15.95
N LEU A 431 -27.82 -10.60 -14.96
CA LEU A 431 -26.95 -10.35 -13.80
C LEU A 431 -25.47 -10.23 -14.22
N TRP A 432 -25.03 -11.06 -15.16
CA TRP A 432 -23.67 -10.97 -15.69
C TRP A 432 -23.37 -9.62 -16.34
N PHE A 433 -24.27 -9.09 -17.14
CA PHE A 433 -24.10 -7.74 -17.72
C PHE A 433 -24.08 -6.65 -16.64
N LYS A 434 -24.89 -6.74 -15.60
CA LYS A 434 -24.79 -5.81 -14.45
C LYS A 434 -23.42 -5.87 -13.75
N ILE A 435 -22.82 -7.06 -13.66
CA ILE A 435 -21.46 -7.22 -13.14
C ILE A 435 -20.45 -6.49 -14.03
N LEU A 436 -20.54 -6.69 -15.35
CA LEU A 436 -19.66 -6.02 -16.33
C LEU A 436 -19.86 -4.50 -16.34
N ASP A 437 -21.09 -4.01 -16.25
CA ASP A 437 -21.39 -2.59 -16.14
C ASP A 437 -20.75 -1.98 -14.88
N SER A 438 -20.83 -2.68 -13.72
CA SER A 438 -20.16 -2.26 -12.50
C SER A 438 -18.63 -2.20 -12.66
N GLN A 439 -18.05 -3.18 -13.37
CA GLN A 439 -16.60 -3.18 -13.66
C GLN A 439 -16.18 -2.04 -14.57
N MET A 440 -16.98 -1.74 -15.61
CA MET A 440 -16.71 -0.62 -16.51
C MET A 440 -16.77 0.73 -15.80
N GLU A 441 -17.71 0.89 -14.86
CA GLU A 441 -17.89 2.14 -14.13
C GLU A 441 -16.87 2.32 -12.99
N THR A 442 -16.55 1.25 -12.24
CA THR A 442 -15.83 1.36 -10.98
C THR A 442 -14.51 0.56 -10.91
N GLY A 443 -14.21 -0.25 -11.91
CA GLY A 443 -13.09 -1.21 -11.90
C GLY A 443 -13.31 -2.43 -10.98
N THR A 444 -14.49 -2.56 -10.37
CA THR A 444 -14.87 -3.66 -9.46
C THR A 444 -16.26 -4.19 -9.82
N PRO A 445 -16.63 -5.43 -9.44
CA PRO A 445 -15.90 -6.38 -8.59
C PRO A 445 -14.81 -7.16 -9.34
N TYR A 446 -13.80 -7.66 -8.60
CA TYR A 446 -12.91 -8.70 -9.12
C TYR A 446 -13.66 -10.02 -9.27
N LEU A 447 -13.29 -10.85 -10.24
CA LEU A 447 -13.95 -12.12 -10.53
C LEU A 447 -13.02 -13.28 -10.19
N LEU A 448 -13.41 -14.13 -9.24
CA LEU A 448 -12.67 -15.31 -8.84
C LEU A 448 -13.59 -16.53 -8.87
N TYR A 449 -13.05 -17.67 -9.29
CA TYR A 449 -13.82 -18.89 -9.53
C TYR A 449 -13.70 -19.87 -8.38
N LYS A 450 -14.78 -20.02 -7.62
CA LYS A 450 -14.91 -20.81 -6.40
C LYS A 450 -14.49 -22.26 -6.55
N ASP A 451 -15.00 -22.94 -7.60
CA ASP A 451 -14.86 -24.38 -7.73
C ASP A 451 -13.43 -24.76 -8.04
N GLN A 452 -12.78 -24.05 -8.96
CA GLN A 452 -11.38 -24.32 -9.31
C GLN A 452 -10.40 -23.91 -8.19
N ALA A 453 -10.68 -22.81 -7.51
CA ALA A 453 -9.86 -22.41 -6.36
C ALA A 453 -9.89 -23.45 -5.25
N ASN A 454 -11.08 -23.99 -4.91
CA ASN A 454 -11.21 -25.02 -3.91
C ASN A 454 -10.65 -26.37 -4.36
N LYS A 455 -10.86 -26.76 -5.62
CA LYS A 455 -10.34 -28.01 -6.18
C LYS A 455 -8.82 -28.08 -6.18
N LYS A 456 -8.13 -26.94 -6.39
CA LYS A 456 -6.67 -26.84 -6.43
C LYS A 456 -6.03 -26.40 -5.11
N SER A 457 -6.84 -26.15 -4.06
CA SER A 457 -6.32 -25.70 -2.76
C SER A 457 -5.46 -26.79 -2.11
N ASN A 458 -4.29 -26.39 -1.60
CA ASN A 458 -3.44 -27.24 -0.78
C ASN A 458 -3.98 -27.45 0.65
N GLN A 459 -5.09 -26.78 1.01
CA GLN A 459 -5.71 -26.80 2.34
C GLN A 459 -7.10 -27.47 2.35
N GLN A 460 -7.38 -28.32 1.39
CA GLN A 460 -8.69 -29.04 1.29
C GLN A 460 -9.03 -29.83 2.55
N ASN A 461 -8.01 -30.32 3.26
CA ASN A 461 -8.16 -31.02 4.55
C ASN A 461 -8.66 -30.13 5.69
N LEU A 462 -8.54 -28.81 5.56
CA LEU A 462 -9.01 -27.86 6.59
C LEU A 462 -10.42 -27.33 6.32
N GLY A 463 -10.88 -27.39 5.06
CA GLY A 463 -12.22 -26.95 4.70
C GLY A 463 -12.28 -26.20 3.37
N VAL A 464 -13.42 -25.53 3.12
CA VAL A 464 -13.70 -24.79 1.90
C VAL A 464 -13.18 -23.36 2.01
N ILE A 465 -12.41 -22.93 1.01
CA ILE A 465 -11.99 -21.53 0.87
C ILE A 465 -13.16 -20.71 0.33
N LYS A 466 -13.47 -19.59 0.98
CA LYS A 466 -14.62 -18.72 0.69
C LYS A 466 -14.25 -17.34 0.18
N SER A 467 -12.96 -17.02 0.15
CA SER A 467 -12.42 -15.74 -0.30
C SER A 467 -10.97 -15.88 -0.75
N SER A 468 -10.42 -14.84 -1.33
CA SER A 468 -9.00 -14.74 -1.65
C SER A 468 -8.47 -13.36 -1.24
N ASN A 469 -7.16 -13.18 -1.30
CA ASN A 469 -6.55 -11.86 -1.12
C ASN A 469 -5.65 -11.52 -2.33
N LEU A 470 -4.80 -12.48 -2.74
CA LEU A 470 -3.88 -12.33 -3.88
C LEU A 470 -3.95 -13.56 -4.78
N CYS A 471 -3.57 -13.36 -6.05
CA CYS A 471 -3.40 -14.42 -7.04
C CYS A 471 -1.96 -14.38 -7.58
N VAL A 472 -1.43 -15.56 -7.93
CA VAL A 472 -0.14 -15.72 -8.63
C VAL A 472 -0.38 -16.43 -9.95
N ALA A 473 0.51 -16.20 -10.93
CA ALA A 473 0.46 -16.94 -12.20
C ALA A 473 0.81 -18.43 -11.98
N PRO A 474 0.23 -19.35 -12.75
CA PRO A 474 0.49 -20.79 -12.57
C PRO A 474 1.96 -21.18 -12.80
N GLU A 475 2.71 -20.39 -13.57
CA GLU A 475 4.15 -20.58 -13.81
C GLU A 475 5.02 -20.06 -12.66
N THR A 476 4.43 -19.46 -11.61
CA THR A 476 5.18 -18.97 -10.44
C THR A 476 5.86 -20.15 -9.75
N GLN A 477 7.17 -20.07 -9.61
CA GLN A 477 7.96 -21.09 -8.93
C GLN A 477 8.01 -20.82 -7.43
N ILE A 478 7.81 -21.87 -6.62
CA ILE A 478 8.02 -21.84 -5.18
C ILE A 478 9.22 -22.70 -4.82
N LEU A 479 10.08 -22.17 -3.97
CA LEU A 479 11.18 -22.93 -3.38
C LEU A 479 10.63 -23.80 -2.24
N THR A 480 10.87 -25.10 -2.34
CA THR A 480 10.60 -26.09 -1.29
C THR A 480 11.89 -26.73 -0.82
N ASP A 481 11.83 -27.57 0.18
CA ASP A 481 12.93 -28.42 0.63
C ASP A 481 13.45 -29.41 -0.45
N GLN A 482 12.66 -29.63 -1.50
CA GLN A 482 12.99 -30.47 -2.65
C GLN A 482 13.38 -29.68 -3.92
N GLY A 483 13.47 -28.35 -3.84
CA GLY A 483 13.79 -27.46 -4.97
C GLY A 483 12.66 -26.54 -5.41
N TYR A 484 12.80 -26.01 -6.63
CA TYR A 484 11.79 -25.10 -7.20
C TYR A 484 10.70 -25.89 -7.94
N PHE A 485 9.45 -25.64 -7.60
CA PHE A 485 8.26 -26.22 -8.25
C PHE A 485 7.31 -25.13 -8.72
N GLU A 486 6.71 -25.34 -9.89
CA GLU A 486 5.63 -24.49 -10.38
C GLU A 486 4.34 -24.73 -9.57
N ILE A 487 3.57 -23.65 -9.33
CA ILE A 487 2.22 -23.75 -8.77
C ILE A 487 1.28 -24.20 -9.89
N LYS A 488 0.99 -25.48 -9.95
CA LYS A 488 0.07 -26.05 -10.95
C LYS A 488 -1.35 -26.16 -10.43
#